data_09dab2196a5a5a4fda1cd7d8d0761cdc
#
_entry.id   09dab2196a5a5a4fda1cd7d8d0761cdc
#
_cell.length_a   1.000
_cell.length_b   1.000
_cell.length_c   1.000
_cell.angle_alpha   90.00
_cell.angle_beta   90.00
_cell.angle_gamma   90.00
#
_symmetry.space_group_name_H-M   'P 1'
#
loop_
_entity.id
_entity.type
_entity.pdbx_description
1 polymer ?
#
loop_
_entity_poly.entity_id
_entity_poly.type
_entity_poly.pdbx_seq_one_letter_code
_entity_poly.pdbx_strand_id
1 'polypeptide(L)'
;MGLNEYFDFLAPDDIRIKGHRIGIETVLYEYLYRERTAEEIQQLYPSLTLAEVYTTILYYLQNQESVSRYLQDWLEWSHQQRKIQVANPHPATERLRKLKAEREKQSVIQGARSMAL
;
A
#
# COMPACT_ATOMS: atom_id res chain seq x y z
N MET A 1 26.14 -14.07 3.11
CA MET A 1 25.24 -12.92 3.15
C MET A 1 23.84 -13.39 3.40
N GLY A 2 23.22 -12.91 4.48
CA GLY A 2 21.83 -13.24 4.78
C GLY A 2 20.87 -12.27 4.11
N LEU A 3 19.65 -12.72 3.84
CA LEU A 3 18.58 -11.87 3.31
C LEU A 3 18.30 -10.69 4.21
N ASN A 4 18.51 -10.85 5.52
CA ASN A 4 18.27 -9.78 6.50
C ASN A 4 19.08 -8.52 6.24
N GLU A 5 20.19 -8.61 5.54
CA GLU A 5 21.01 -7.46 5.19
C GLU A 5 20.33 -6.50 4.22
N TYR A 6 19.30 -6.97 3.50
CA TYR A 6 18.52 -6.14 2.58
C TYR A 6 17.42 -5.33 3.26
N PHE A 7 17.24 -5.50 4.58
CA PHE A 7 16.14 -4.89 5.31
C PHE A 7 16.60 -4.15 6.55
N ASP A 8 15.84 -3.13 6.91
CA ASP A 8 15.97 -2.41 8.18
C ASP A 8 14.82 -2.84 9.08
N PHE A 9 15.13 -3.54 10.15
CA PHE A 9 14.16 -4.01 11.14
C PHE A 9 14.00 -2.94 12.21
N LEU A 10 13.14 -1.96 11.95
CA LEU A 10 12.94 -0.82 12.84
C LEU A 10 12.08 -1.16 14.05
N ALA A 11 11.13 -2.05 13.87
CA ALA A 11 10.23 -2.55 14.91
C ALA A 11 9.65 -3.88 14.42
N PRO A 12 9.03 -4.68 15.30
CA PRO A 12 8.37 -5.91 14.85
C PRO A 12 7.30 -5.69 13.79
N ASP A 13 6.70 -4.50 13.78
CA ASP A 13 5.66 -4.11 12.82
C ASP A 13 6.16 -3.11 11.77
N ASP A 14 7.47 -2.91 11.67
CA ASP A 14 8.04 -1.94 10.73
C ASP A 14 9.36 -2.49 10.17
N ILE A 15 9.25 -3.26 9.11
CA ILE A 15 10.38 -3.81 8.36
C ILE A 15 10.41 -3.13 7.00
N ARG A 16 11.50 -2.42 6.72
CA ARG A 16 11.66 -1.66 5.47
C ARG A 16 12.78 -2.22 4.63
N ILE A 17 12.69 -1.98 3.33
CA ILE A 17 13.78 -2.28 2.41
C ILE A 17 14.91 -1.28 2.69
N LYS A 18 16.11 -1.79 2.86
CA LYS A 18 17.26 -1.00 3.29
C LYS A 18 17.49 0.20 2.37
N GLY A 19 17.62 1.37 2.99
CA GLY A 19 17.84 2.61 2.25
C GLY A 19 16.56 3.23 1.68
N HIS A 20 15.41 2.64 1.93
CA HIS A 20 14.12 3.12 1.44
C HIS A 20 13.15 3.34 2.58
N ARG A 21 12.13 4.15 2.32
CA ARG A 21 10.99 4.29 3.24
C ARG A 21 9.90 3.27 2.94
N ILE A 22 10.11 2.45 1.93
CA ILE A 22 9.16 1.45 1.49
C ILE A 22 9.29 0.21 2.38
N GLY A 23 8.20 -0.19 3.02
CA GLY A 23 8.15 -1.39 3.83
C GLY A 23 7.91 -2.63 2.99
N ILE A 24 8.20 -3.80 3.57
CA ILE A 24 7.97 -5.07 2.88
C ILE A 24 6.50 -5.28 2.55
N GLU A 25 5.59 -4.73 3.36
CA GLU A 25 4.15 -4.82 3.14
C GLU A 25 3.72 -4.21 1.80
N THR A 26 4.39 -3.15 1.38
CA THR A 26 4.08 -2.48 0.10
C THR A 26 4.35 -3.42 -1.07
N VAL A 27 5.50 -4.07 -1.09
CA VAL A 27 5.88 -5.01 -2.15
C VAL A 27 5.01 -6.27 -2.08
N LEU A 28 4.86 -6.83 -0.88
CA LEU A 28 4.15 -8.09 -0.70
C LEU A 28 2.65 -7.97 -0.92
N TYR A 29 2.06 -6.81 -0.62
CA TYR A 29 0.66 -6.56 -0.93
C TYR A 29 0.42 -6.67 -2.45
N GLU A 30 1.28 -6.04 -3.23
CA GLU A 30 1.17 -6.10 -4.70
C GLU A 30 1.38 -7.53 -5.22
N TYR A 31 2.32 -8.26 -4.64
CA TYR A 31 2.63 -9.62 -5.04
C TYR A 31 1.52 -10.62 -4.68
N LEU A 32 1.03 -10.57 -3.43
CA LEU A 32 0.11 -11.57 -2.89
C LEU A 32 -1.35 -11.26 -3.17
N TYR A 33 -1.74 -10.00 -3.07
CA TYR A 33 -3.15 -9.61 -3.17
C TYR A 33 -3.52 -9.06 -4.55
N ARG A 34 -2.56 -8.44 -5.24
CA ARG A 34 -2.78 -7.92 -6.58
C ARG A 34 -2.23 -8.81 -7.68
N GLU A 35 -1.58 -9.89 -7.30
CA GLU A 35 -1.01 -10.89 -8.23
C GLU A 35 -0.05 -10.28 -9.27
N ARG A 36 0.68 -9.24 -8.87
CA ARG A 36 1.64 -8.60 -9.76
C ARG A 36 2.95 -9.37 -9.78
N THR A 37 3.62 -9.36 -10.93
CA THR A 37 4.97 -9.91 -11.05
C THR A 37 5.99 -8.99 -10.39
N ALA A 38 7.18 -9.51 -10.11
CA ALA A 38 8.26 -8.69 -9.55
C ALA A 38 8.61 -7.52 -10.48
N GLU A 39 8.58 -7.74 -11.78
CA GLU A 39 8.86 -6.72 -12.79
C GLU A 39 7.81 -5.62 -12.76
N GLU A 40 6.53 -5.97 -12.64
CA GLU A 40 5.44 -5.01 -12.52
C GLU A 40 5.55 -4.18 -11.24
N ILE A 41 5.93 -4.82 -10.13
CA ILE A 41 6.12 -4.13 -8.85
C ILE A 41 7.27 -3.13 -8.96
N GLN A 42 8.37 -3.52 -9.59
CA GLN A 42 9.50 -2.62 -9.80
C GLN A 42 9.11 -1.42 -10.67
N GLN A 43 8.24 -1.61 -11.64
CA GLN A 43 7.73 -0.50 -12.46
C GLN A 43 6.86 0.46 -11.66
N LEU A 44 6.09 -0.05 -10.69
CA LEU A 44 5.29 0.77 -9.79
C LEU A 44 6.15 1.57 -8.82
N TYR A 45 7.26 1.00 -8.39
CA TYR A 45 8.19 1.60 -7.44
C TYR A 45 9.58 1.71 -8.05
N PRO A 46 9.80 2.67 -8.97
CA PRO A 46 11.07 2.74 -9.73
C PRO A 46 12.29 3.01 -8.87
N SER A 47 12.12 3.49 -7.63
CA SER A 47 13.24 3.67 -6.70
C SER A 47 13.80 2.35 -6.20
N LEU A 48 13.04 1.26 -6.29
CA LEU A 48 13.50 -0.07 -5.94
C LEU A 48 14.18 -0.73 -7.13
N THR A 49 15.21 -1.51 -6.85
CA THR A 49 15.80 -2.38 -7.88
C THR A 49 14.98 -3.67 -7.98
N LEU A 50 15.07 -4.33 -9.11
CA LEU A 50 14.41 -5.62 -9.30
C LEU A 50 14.94 -6.65 -8.29
N ALA A 51 16.24 -6.60 -7.98
CA ALA A 51 16.84 -7.47 -6.98
C ALA A 51 16.22 -7.25 -5.60
N GLU A 52 15.95 -6.01 -5.23
CA GLU A 52 15.30 -5.69 -3.95
C GLU A 52 13.87 -6.26 -3.90
N VAL A 53 13.14 -6.18 -5.00
CA VAL A 53 11.80 -6.76 -5.09
C VAL A 53 11.84 -8.28 -4.94
N TYR A 54 12.71 -8.94 -5.68
CA TYR A 54 12.87 -10.40 -5.59
C TYR A 54 13.33 -10.84 -4.21
N THR A 55 14.25 -10.09 -3.59
CA THR A 55 14.75 -10.39 -2.25
C THR A 55 13.62 -10.31 -1.21
N THR A 56 12.73 -9.32 -1.36
CA THR A 56 11.57 -9.17 -0.48
C THR A 56 10.62 -10.38 -0.62
N ILE A 57 10.37 -10.81 -1.84
CA ILE A 57 9.54 -11.99 -2.10
C ILE A 57 10.19 -13.24 -1.50
N LEU A 58 11.49 -13.40 -1.68
CA LEU A 58 12.22 -14.55 -1.14
C LEU A 58 12.20 -14.55 0.38
N TYR A 59 12.35 -13.39 1.00
CA TYR A 59 12.23 -13.24 2.45
C TYR A 59 10.87 -13.74 2.94
N TYR A 60 9.79 -13.35 2.25
CA TYR A 60 8.45 -13.85 2.56
C TYR A 60 8.39 -15.37 2.43
N LEU A 61 8.91 -15.93 1.33
CA LEU A 61 8.85 -17.38 1.09
C LEU A 61 9.60 -18.19 2.16
N GLN A 62 10.67 -17.62 2.70
CA GLN A 62 11.44 -18.26 3.77
C GLN A 62 10.87 -18.04 5.17
N ASN A 63 9.96 -17.07 5.33
CA ASN A 63 9.38 -16.68 6.62
C ASN A 63 7.87 -16.53 6.52
N GLN A 64 7.20 -17.42 5.82
CA GLN A 64 5.78 -17.26 5.47
C GLN A 64 4.88 -17.02 6.68
N GLU A 65 5.08 -17.77 7.76
CA GLU A 65 4.21 -17.66 8.93
C GLU A 65 4.33 -16.28 9.60
N SER A 66 5.56 -15.85 9.89
CA SER A 66 5.78 -14.56 10.56
C SER A 66 5.42 -13.38 9.67
N VAL A 67 5.75 -13.46 8.39
CA VAL A 67 5.45 -12.38 7.44
C VAL A 67 3.97 -12.30 7.12
N SER A 68 3.28 -13.44 7.02
CA SER A 68 1.82 -13.45 6.85
C SER A 68 1.12 -12.78 8.03
N ARG A 69 1.59 -13.05 9.25
CA ARG A 69 1.07 -12.37 10.46
C ARG A 69 1.35 -10.88 10.42
N TYR A 70 2.56 -10.49 10.02
CA TYR A 70 2.94 -9.10 9.82
C TYR A 70 1.98 -8.40 8.84
N LEU A 71 1.69 -9.03 7.71
CA LEU A 71 0.79 -8.47 6.70
C LEU A 71 -0.65 -8.35 7.19
N GLN A 72 -1.13 -9.36 7.92
CA GLN A 72 -2.47 -9.32 8.50
C GLN A 72 -2.60 -8.18 9.49
N ASP A 73 -1.62 -8.01 10.37
CA ASP A 73 -1.59 -6.92 11.35
C ASP A 73 -1.55 -5.55 10.65
N TRP A 74 -0.76 -5.44 9.60
CA TRP A 74 -0.68 -4.21 8.81
C TRP A 74 -2.00 -3.88 8.11
N LEU A 75 -2.64 -4.87 7.51
CA LEU A 75 -3.94 -4.69 6.84
C LEU A 75 -5.02 -4.28 7.85
N GLU A 76 -5.04 -4.92 9.00
CA GLU A 76 -5.99 -4.60 10.05
C GLU A 76 -5.77 -3.19 10.59
N TRP A 77 -4.52 -2.82 10.85
CA TRP A 77 -4.17 -1.46 11.26
C TRP A 77 -4.60 -0.44 10.22
N SER A 78 -4.31 -0.68 8.95
CA SER A 78 -4.70 0.21 7.85
C SER A 78 -6.22 0.37 7.76
N HIS A 79 -6.95 -0.72 7.96
CA HIS A 79 -8.41 -0.72 7.97
C HIS A 79 -8.95 0.10 9.13
N GLN A 80 -8.39 -0.06 10.33
CA GLN A 80 -8.77 0.71 11.51
C GLN A 80 -8.49 2.20 11.32
N GLN A 81 -7.34 2.56 10.74
CA GLN A 81 -7.01 3.95 10.47
C GLN A 81 -8.01 4.59 9.50
N ARG A 82 -8.46 3.87 8.50
CA ARG A 82 -9.51 4.35 7.60
C ARG A 82 -10.83 4.59 8.33
N LYS A 83 -11.22 3.68 9.22
CA LYS A 83 -12.43 3.84 10.05
C LYS A 83 -12.34 5.06 10.95
N ILE A 84 -11.20 5.26 11.60
CA ILE A 84 -10.97 6.41 12.48
C ILE A 84 -11.06 7.71 11.68
N GLN A 85 -10.46 7.77 10.51
CA GLN A 85 -10.54 8.94 9.63
C GLN A 85 -11.96 9.22 9.15
N VAL A 86 -12.73 8.19 8.89
CA VAL A 86 -14.14 8.31 8.50
C VAL A 86 -14.98 8.79 9.69
N ALA A 87 -14.74 8.26 10.90
CA ALA A 87 -15.49 8.62 12.10
C ALA A 87 -15.12 10.01 12.63
N ASN A 88 -13.84 10.40 12.57
CA ASN A 88 -13.32 11.66 13.07
C ASN A 88 -12.45 12.34 12.04
N PRO A 89 -13.04 12.85 10.94
CA PRO A 89 -12.24 13.45 9.88
C PRO A 89 -11.61 14.76 10.36
N HIS A 90 -10.36 14.99 9.97
CA HIS A 90 -9.71 16.28 10.15
C HIS A 90 -10.51 17.34 9.37
N PRO A 91 -10.62 18.61 9.86
CA PRO A 91 -11.37 19.65 9.15
C PRO A 91 -10.98 19.82 7.68
N ALA A 92 -9.71 19.69 7.35
CA ALA A 92 -9.25 19.76 5.98
C ALA A 92 -9.76 18.58 5.15
N THR A 93 -9.81 17.38 5.73
CA THR A 93 -10.35 16.18 5.09
C THR A 93 -11.85 16.34 4.82
N GLU A 94 -12.57 16.92 5.77
CA GLU A 94 -13.99 17.18 5.62
C GLU A 94 -14.27 18.19 4.49
N ARG A 95 -13.45 19.23 4.40
CA ARG A 95 -13.51 20.20 3.31
C ARG A 95 -13.27 19.54 1.96
N LEU A 96 -12.27 18.69 1.88
CA LEU A 96 -11.94 17.94 0.66
C LEU A 96 -13.08 17.00 0.27
N ARG A 97 -13.74 16.37 1.24
CA ARG A 97 -14.90 15.52 0.99
C ARG A 97 -16.06 16.30 0.40
N LYS A 98 -16.35 17.46 0.95
CA LYS A 98 -17.41 18.31 0.44
C LYS A 98 -17.13 18.75 -0.98
N LEU A 99 -15.91 19.17 -1.27
CA LEU A 99 -15.50 19.55 -2.61
C LEU A 99 -15.59 18.39 -3.58
N LYS A 100 -15.19 17.22 -3.15
CA LYS A 100 -15.27 15.99 -3.96
C LYS A 100 -16.73 15.63 -4.22
N ALA A 101 -17.59 15.69 -3.22
CA ALA A 101 -19.00 15.39 -3.37
C ALA A 101 -19.69 16.38 -4.32
N GLU A 102 -19.38 17.67 -4.23
CA GLU A 102 -19.89 18.67 -5.16
C GLU A 102 -19.40 18.43 -6.58
N ARG A 103 -18.14 18.06 -6.72
CA ARG A 103 -17.54 17.74 -8.02
C ARG A 103 -18.18 16.49 -8.62
N GLU A 104 -18.47 15.49 -7.83
CA GLU A 104 -19.16 14.27 -8.25
C GLU A 104 -20.59 14.56 -8.67
N LYS A 105 -21.30 15.41 -7.94
CA LYS A 105 -22.64 15.88 -8.32
C LYS A 105 -22.63 16.60 -9.66
N GLN A 106 -21.69 17.50 -9.86
CA GLN A 106 -21.54 18.20 -11.13
C GLN A 106 -21.16 17.24 -12.27
N SER A 107 -20.27 16.30 -11.99
CA SER A 107 -19.92 15.27 -12.97
C SER A 107 -21.09 14.38 -13.32
N VAL A 108 -21.93 14.00 -12.37
CA VAL A 108 -23.13 13.21 -12.63
C VAL A 108 -24.13 14.00 -13.47
N ILE A 109 -24.34 15.29 -13.15
CA ILE A 109 -25.24 16.14 -13.92
C ILE A 109 -24.70 16.38 -15.33
N GLN A 110 -23.40 16.69 -15.46
CA GLN A 110 -22.75 16.85 -16.76
C GLN A 110 -22.57 15.52 -17.46
N GLY A 111 -22.30 14.47 -16.71
CA GLY A 111 -22.17 13.12 -17.20
C GLY A 111 -23.49 12.56 -17.72
N ALA A 112 -24.60 12.89 -17.10
CA ALA A 112 -25.93 12.55 -17.61
C ALA A 112 -26.23 13.26 -18.93
N ARG A 113 -25.61 14.39 -19.19
CA ARG A 113 -25.73 15.10 -20.47
C ARG A 113 -24.80 14.58 -21.53
N SER A 114 -23.55 14.35 -21.17
CA SER A 114 -22.56 13.86 -22.11
C SER A 114 -22.47 12.37 -22.11
N MET A 115 -23.06 11.75 -21.13
CA MET A 115 -23.12 10.29 -21.03
C MET A 115 -24.46 9.74 -21.33
N ALA A 116 -25.21 10.52 -21.30
CA ALA A 116 -26.21 10.15 -22.20
C ALA A 116 -25.39 9.87 -23.43
N LEU A 117 -24.39 9.80 -23.01
CA LEU A 117 -23.16 9.18 -22.98
C LEU A 117 -23.25 7.67 -22.98
#